data_f65bfa6cd4ed63e713183638a3e3877a
#
_entry.id   f65bfa6cd4ed63e713183638a3e3877a
#
_cell.length_a   1.000
_cell.length_b   1.000
_cell.length_c   1.000
_cell.angle_alpha   90.00
_cell.angle_beta   90.00
_cell.angle_gamma   90.00
#
_symmetry.space_group_name_H-M   'P 1'
#
loop_
_entity.id
_entity.type
_entity.pdbx_description
1 polymer ?
#
loop_
_entity_poly.entity_id
_entity_poly.type
_entity_poly.pdbx_seq_one_letter_code
_entity_poly.pdbx_strand_id
1 'polypeptide(L)'
;MNSSISSRLSALRFFLKDHGLNGWIVPMADPHLSEYVDEHYAFRKWLSGFTGSAGSLLVTQDAAALVTDSRYWVQAEQQLEGSGIELVKLNQGYAAESADWFAAHLMANDCVGINSELISSKDAKNYARVFAEKHLHLSLVRQTPEETIWEERPERTEKPIFDHTVSPRNREQKLTALREVLKKEGAD
;
A
#
# COMPACT_ATOMS: atom_id res chain seq x y z
N MET A 1 11.81 22.95 -2.19
CA MET A 1 11.26 22.94 -3.56
C MET A 1 10.38 21.70 -3.68
N ASN A 2 9.09 21.85 -4.04
CA ASN A 2 8.23 20.69 -4.28
C ASN A 2 8.81 19.88 -5.46
N SER A 3 9.27 18.67 -5.19
CA SER A 3 9.78 17.76 -6.23
C SER A 3 8.63 17.34 -7.15
N SER A 4 8.88 17.29 -8.47
CA SER A 4 7.88 16.85 -9.45
C SER A 4 7.61 15.33 -9.32
N ILE A 5 6.47 14.86 -9.82
CA ILE A 5 6.16 13.41 -9.88
C ILE A 5 7.30 12.66 -10.58
N SER A 6 7.79 13.18 -11.68
CA SER A 6 8.91 12.59 -12.43
C SER A 6 10.18 12.44 -11.58
N SER A 7 10.55 13.46 -10.78
CA SER A 7 11.74 13.38 -9.91
C SER A 7 11.53 12.38 -8.77
N ARG A 8 10.32 12.27 -8.21
CA ARG A 8 9.98 11.30 -7.17
C ARG A 8 10.04 9.87 -7.70
N LEU A 9 9.47 9.62 -8.89
CA LEU A 9 9.58 8.31 -9.56
C LEU A 9 11.03 7.97 -9.89
N SER A 10 11.85 8.95 -10.31
CA SER A 10 13.28 8.71 -10.56
C SER A 10 14.03 8.34 -9.29
N ALA A 11 13.73 8.98 -8.16
CA ALA A 11 14.31 8.62 -6.87
C ALA A 11 13.91 7.18 -6.44
N LEU A 12 12.64 6.79 -6.63
CA LEU A 12 12.20 5.42 -6.37
C LEU A 12 12.91 4.41 -7.28
N ARG A 13 13.07 4.71 -8.56
CA ARG A 13 13.79 3.84 -9.51
C ARG A 13 15.26 3.68 -9.13
N PHE A 14 15.90 4.73 -8.64
CA PHE A 14 17.26 4.64 -8.10
C PHE A 14 17.32 3.71 -6.89
N PHE A 15 16.36 3.85 -5.95
CA PHE A 15 16.23 2.93 -4.80
C PHE A 15 16.08 1.48 -5.26
N LEU A 16 15.21 1.19 -6.23
CA LEU A 16 15.01 -0.16 -6.75
C LEU A 16 16.31 -0.77 -7.29
N LYS A 17 17.03 0.00 -8.08
CA LYS A 17 18.31 -0.43 -8.65
C LYS A 17 19.35 -0.74 -7.57
N ASP A 18 19.45 0.11 -6.55
CA ASP A 18 20.39 -0.05 -5.44
C ASP A 18 20.10 -1.29 -4.58
N HIS A 19 18.82 -1.68 -4.50
CA HIS A 19 18.34 -2.83 -3.71
C HIS A 19 18.12 -4.11 -4.55
N GLY A 20 18.49 -4.11 -5.83
CA GLY A 20 18.32 -5.28 -6.69
C GLY A 20 16.88 -5.67 -6.94
N LEU A 21 15.96 -4.68 -6.94
CA LEU A 21 14.54 -4.86 -7.20
C LEU A 21 14.19 -4.37 -8.61
N ASN A 22 13.30 -5.10 -9.30
CA ASN A 22 12.86 -4.77 -10.65
C ASN A 22 11.56 -3.95 -10.66
N GLY A 23 10.77 -4.06 -9.59
CA GLY A 23 9.54 -3.31 -9.42
C GLY A 23 9.18 -3.06 -7.95
N TRP A 24 8.21 -2.18 -7.73
CA TRP A 24 7.70 -1.85 -6.41
C TRP A 24 6.19 -1.64 -6.42
N ILE A 25 5.50 -2.16 -5.41
CA ILE A 25 4.08 -1.92 -5.15
C ILE A 25 3.95 -0.92 -4.01
N VAL A 26 3.25 0.19 -4.25
CA VAL A 26 2.91 1.19 -3.23
C VAL A 26 1.41 1.12 -2.96
N PRO A 27 0.96 0.41 -1.93
CA PRO A 27 -0.45 0.39 -1.56
C PRO A 27 -0.88 1.70 -0.91
N MET A 28 -2.17 1.95 -0.82
CA MET A 28 -2.74 2.94 0.09
C MET A 28 -3.07 2.23 1.39
N ALA A 29 -2.12 2.14 2.29
CA ALA A 29 -2.24 1.42 3.55
C ALA A 29 -1.33 2.03 4.62
N ASP A 30 -1.65 1.75 5.88
CA ASP A 30 -0.80 1.93 7.04
C ASP A 30 -0.58 0.57 7.75
N PRO A 31 0.28 0.47 8.78
CA PRO A 31 0.53 -0.80 9.48
C PRO A 31 -0.70 -1.41 10.17
N HIS A 32 -1.77 -0.64 10.36
CA HIS A 32 -3.04 -1.10 10.92
C HIS A 32 -4.07 -1.48 9.86
N LEU A 33 -3.75 -1.28 8.57
CA LEU A 33 -4.67 -1.43 7.43
C LEU A 33 -5.94 -0.60 7.61
N SER A 34 -5.78 0.62 8.10
CA SER A 34 -6.88 1.55 8.38
C SER A 34 -7.60 1.98 7.11
N GLU A 35 -8.90 2.23 7.22
CA GLU A 35 -9.68 2.80 6.12
C GLU A 35 -9.25 4.24 5.80
N TYR A 36 -8.89 5.01 6.84
CA TYR A 36 -8.39 6.38 6.71
C TYR A 36 -6.91 6.41 7.09
N VAL A 37 -6.08 6.47 6.06
CA VAL A 37 -4.62 6.43 6.20
C VAL A 37 -4.10 7.81 6.60
N ASP A 38 -3.26 7.85 7.64
CA ASP A 38 -2.57 9.08 8.06
C ASP A 38 -1.62 9.58 6.95
N GLU A 39 -1.46 10.90 6.83
CA GLU A 39 -0.60 11.52 5.81
C GLU A 39 0.86 11.04 5.88
N HIS A 40 1.33 10.59 7.03
CA HIS A 40 2.64 9.95 7.20
C HIS A 40 2.81 8.70 6.31
N TYR A 41 1.72 7.97 6.03
CA TYR A 41 1.72 6.76 5.20
C TYR A 41 1.19 7.01 3.78
N ALA A 42 0.92 8.26 3.41
CA ALA A 42 0.35 8.61 2.11
C ALA A 42 1.39 8.62 0.96
N PHE A 43 2.36 7.70 0.98
CA PHE A 43 3.47 7.62 0.02
C PHE A 43 3.00 7.48 -1.43
N ARG A 44 1.94 6.69 -1.68
CA ARG A 44 1.31 6.60 -3.00
C ARG A 44 0.82 7.97 -3.50
N LYS A 45 0.14 8.75 -2.64
CA LYS A 45 -0.34 10.11 -2.96
C LYS A 45 0.83 11.04 -3.27
N TRP A 46 1.89 10.97 -2.47
CA TRP A 46 3.09 11.77 -2.70
C TRP A 46 3.77 11.41 -4.02
N LEU A 47 3.93 10.13 -4.35
CA LEU A 47 4.57 9.68 -5.60
C LEU A 47 3.76 10.02 -6.85
N SER A 48 2.43 9.86 -6.81
CA SER A 48 1.58 9.91 -8.01
C SER A 48 0.76 11.18 -8.15
N GLY A 49 0.56 11.95 -7.07
CA GLY A 49 -0.41 13.04 -7.04
C GLY A 49 -1.87 12.58 -6.93
N PHE A 50 -2.14 11.28 -7.00
CA PHE A 50 -3.49 10.74 -6.94
C PHE A 50 -4.03 10.76 -5.50
N THR A 51 -5.18 11.42 -5.29
CA THR A 51 -5.77 11.66 -3.95
C THR A 51 -6.91 10.72 -3.58
N GLY A 52 -7.36 9.82 -4.47
CA GLY A 52 -8.40 8.84 -4.16
C GLY A 52 -7.99 7.91 -3.00
N SER A 53 -8.94 7.42 -2.22
CA SER A 53 -8.65 6.60 -1.04
C SER A 53 -8.35 5.12 -1.36
N ALA A 54 -8.61 4.65 -2.58
CA ALA A 54 -8.31 3.29 -2.99
C ALA A 54 -7.40 3.25 -4.22
N GLY A 55 -6.47 2.32 -4.24
CA GLY A 55 -5.56 2.09 -5.37
C GLY A 55 -4.14 1.76 -4.93
N SER A 56 -3.41 1.12 -5.83
CA SER A 56 -1.98 0.80 -5.66
C SER A 56 -1.19 1.38 -6.83
N LEU A 57 -0.05 2.00 -6.54
CA LEU A 57 0.88 2.43 -7.57
C LEU A 57 1.89 1.32 -7.82
N LEU A 58 2.08 0.96 -9.08
CA LEU A 58 3.05 -0.02 -9.56
C LEU A 58 4.16 0.72 -10.28
N VAL A 59 5.41 0.43 -9.97
CA VAL A 59 6.56 1.12 -10.58
C VAL A 59 7.62 0.10 -10.99
N THR A 60 8.11 0.23 -12.22
CA THR A 60 9.34 -0.44 -12.73
C THR A 60 10.39 0.61 -13.09
N GLN A 61 11.53 0.17 -13.61
CA GLN A 61 12.57 1.10 -14.08
C GLN A 61 12.06 2.06 -15.19
N ASP A 62 11.16 1.59 -16.03
CA ASP A 62 10.75 2.31 -17.25
C ASP A 62 9.28 2.73 -17.27
N ALA A 63 8.43 2.09 -16.45
CA ALA A 63 6.99 2.31 -16.44
C ALA A 63 6.44 2.58 -15.04
N ALA A 64 5.24 3.17 -14.98
CA ALA A 64 4.47 3.29 -13.74
C ALA A 64 2.97 3.25 -14.05
N ALA A 65 2.18 2.60 -13.17
CA ALA A 65 0.75 2.50 -13.30
C ALA A 65 0.03 2.66 -11.96
N LEU A 66 -1.15 3.28 -11.98
CA LEU A 66 -2.08 3.30 -10.87
C LEU A 66 -3.20 2.31 -11.13
N VAL A 67 -3.30 1.27 -10.30
CA VAL A 67 -4.45 0.35 -10.29
C VAL A 67 -5.49 0.88 -9.34
N THR A 68 -6.72 1.17 -9.81
CA THR A 68 -7.82 1.62 -8.95
C THR A 68 -9.18 1.18 -9.47
N ASP A 69 -10.18 1.14 -8.59
CA ASP A 69 -11.53 0.71 -8.90
C ASP A 69 -12.40 1.80 -9.56
N SER A 70 -13.58 1.41 -10.03
CA SER A 70 -14.47 2.25 -10.84
C SER A 70 -14.92 3.56 -10.18
N ARG A 71 -14.89 3.65 -8.87
CA ARG A 71 -15.23 4.87 -8.11
C ARG A 71 -14.25 6.01 -8.41
N TYR A 72 -13.04 5.68 -8.84
CA TYR A 72 -11.93 6.63 -8.99
C TYR A 72 -11.42 6.77 -10.44
N TRP A 73 -11.96 6.06 -11.42
CA TRP A 73 -11.41 6.09 -12.79
C TRP A 73 -11.34 7.50 -13.37
N VAL A 74 -12.45 8.26 -13.31
CA VAL A 74 -12.50 9.63 -13.83
C VAL A 74 -11.53 10.56 -13.09
N GLN A 75 -11.48 10.46 -11.77
CA GLN A 75 -10.56 11.24 -10.97
C GLN A 75 -9.09 10.88 -11.30
N ALA A 76 -8.79 9.59 -11.44
CA ALA A 76 -7.45 9.12 -11.79
C ALA A 76 -7.03 9.59 -13.18
N GLU A 77 -7.89 9.49 -14.19
CA GLU A 77 -7.62 10.01 -15.54
C GLU A 77 -7.23 11.49 -15.51
N GLN A 78 -7.94 12.31 -14.73
CA GLN A 78 -7.65 13.75 -14.59
C GLN A 78 -6.36 14.02 -13.81
N GLN A 79 -6.15 13.34 -12.68
CA GLN A 79 -5.01 13.62 -11.80
C GLN A 79 -3.68 13.04 -12.31
N LEU A 80 -3.74 12.00 -13.14
CA LEU A 80 -2.54 11.40 -13.74
C LEU A 80 -2.16 12.03 -15.08
N GLU A 81 -2.95 12.96 -15.62
CA GLU A 81 -2.66 13.61 -16.88
C GLU A 81 -1.27 14.27 -16.87
N GLY A 82 -0.44 13.94 -17.84
CA GLY A 82 0.93 14.47 -17.97
C GLY A 82 1.94 13.92 -16.94
N SER A 83 1.55 13.02 -16.04
CA SER A 83 2.44 12.46 -15.03
C SER A 83 3.36 11.34 -15.53
N GLY A 84 3.02 10.70 -16.65
CA GLY A 84 3.69 9.49 -17.14
C GLY A 84 3.28 8.22 -16.39
N ILE A 85 2.23 8.29 -15.55
CA ILE A 85 1.64 7.14 -14.86
C ILE A 85 0.37 6.74 -15.60
N GLU A 86 0.28 5.49 -16.05
CA GLU A 86 -0.91 4.97 -16.70
C GLU A 86 -2.01 4.56 -15.70
N LEU A 87 -3.26 4.58 -16.13
CA LEU A 87 -4.38 4.07 -15.34
C LEU A 87 -4.68 2.61 -15.72
N VAL A 88 -4.59 1.72 -14.75
CA VAL A 88 -5.06 0.33 -14.86
C VAL A 88 -6.39 0.20 -14.12
N LYS A 89 -7.45 -0.16 -14.84
CA LYS A 89 -8.81 -0.30 -14.30
C LYS A 89 -8.95 -1.65 -13.59
N LEU A 90 -9.20 -1.62 -12.29
CA LEU A 90 -9.32 -2.80 -11.46
C LEU A 90 -10.60 -3.60 -11.80
N ASN A 91 -10.47 -4.85 -12.24
CA ASN A 91 -11.57 -5.76 -12.58
C ASN A 91 -11.52 -7.08 -11.82
N GLN A 92 -10.33 -7.66 -11.62
CA GLN A 92 -10.15 -9.00 -11.03
C GLN A 92 -9.72 -8.96 -9.56
N GLY A 93 -8.97 -7.93 -9.17
CA GLY A 93 -8.40 -7.77 -7.83
C GLY A 93 -6.95 -7.30 -7.88
N TYR A 94 -6.50 -6.56 -6.88
CA TYR A 94 -5.21 -5.89 -6.89
C TYR A 94 -4.02 -6.82 -7.16
N ALA A 95 -4.01 -8.04 -6.59
CA ALA A 95 -2.92 -8.98 -6.80
C ALA A 95 -2.85 -9.47 -8.25
N ALA A 96 -3.98 -9.80 -8.86
CA ALA A 96 -4.06 -10.29 -10.24
C ALA A 96 -3.67 -9.19 -11.23
N GLU A 97 -4.29 -8.01 -11.13
CA GLU A 97 -3.98 -6.87 -12.01
C GLU A 97 -2.51 -6.43 -11.88
N SER A 98 -1.97 -6.42 -10.65
CA SER A 98 -0.55 -6.11 -10.44
C SER A 98 0.35 -7.15 -11.09
N ALA A 99 0.05 -8.44 -10.94
CA ALA A 99 0.85 -9.51 -11.53
C ALA A 99 0.81 -9.47 -13.06
N ASP A 100 -0.36 -9.22 -13.66
CA ASP A 100 -0.53 -9.08 -15.10
C ASP A 100 0.25 -7.89 -15.64
N TRP A 101 0.16 -6.75 -14.96
CA TRP A 101 0.88 -5.55 -15.35
C TRP A 101 2.40 -5.74 -15.24
N PHE A 102 2.91 -6.27 -14.12
CA PHE A 102 4.34 -6.52 -13.98
C PHE A 102 4.85 -7.57 -14.98
N ALA A 103 4.08 -8.61 -15.28
CA ALA A 103 4.46 -9.61 -16.27
C ALA A 103 4.57 -9.05 -17.70
N ALA A 104 3.86 -7.95 -18.00
CA ALA A 104 3.99 -7.26 -19.28
C ALA A 104 5.24 -6.35 -19.35
N HIS A 105 5.87 -6.01 -18.21
CA HIS A 105 6.96 -5.04 -18.12
C HIS A 105 8.27 -5.63 -17.58
N LEU A 106 8.24 -6.83 -17.03
CA LEU A 106 9.38 -7.50 -16.38
C LEU A 106 9.67 -8.84 -17.02
N MET A 107 10.86 -9.37 -16.76
CA MET A 107 11.28 -10.68 -17.21
C MET A 107 10.97 -11.75 -16.17
N ALA A 108 10.95 -13.01 -16.61
CA ALA A 108 10.83 -14.13 -15.70
C ALA A 108 11.98 -14.11 -14.65
N ASN A 109 11.61 -14.39 -13.41
CA ASN A 109 12.45 -14.36 -12.20
C ASN A 109 12.78 -12.94 -11.68
N ASP A 110 12.22 -11.89 -12.28
CA ASP A 110 12.32 -10.55 -11.71
C ASP A 110 11.62 -10.45 -10.36
N CYS A 111 12.15 -9.56 -9.51
CA CYS A 111 11.71 -9.38 -8.13
C CYS A 111 10.95 -8.06 -7.94
N VAL A 112 9.74 -8.13 -7.41
CA VAL A 112 8.91 -6.98 -7.08
C VAL A 112 8.84 -6.84 -5.56
N GLY A 113 9.23 -5.67 -5.05
CA GLY A 113 9.18 -5.34 -3.64
C GLY A 113 7.84 -4.74 -3.21
N ILE A 114 7.50 -4.95 -1.94
CA ILE A 114 6.43 -4.26 -1.23
C ILE A 114 6.85 -4.06 0.23
N ASN A 115 6.43 -2.96 0.84
CA ASN A 115 6.65 -2.73 2.26
C ASN A 115 5.92 -3.79 3.09
N SER A 116 6.68 -4.56 3.88
CA SER A 116 6.18 -5.69 4.68
C SER A 116 5.21 -5.27 5.79
N GLU A 117 5.22 -4.00 6.21
CA GLU A 117 4.32 -3.46 7.24
C GLU A 117 2.97 -3.00 6.67
N LEU A 118 2.88 -2.83 5.35
CA LEU A 118 1.68 -2.32 4.67
C LEU A 118 0.86 -3.40 3.96
N ILE A 119 1.08 -4.66 4.28
CA ILE A 119 0.37 -5.79 3.68
C ILE A 119 0.03 -6.85 4.72
N SER A 120 -1.20 -7.38 4.69
CA SER A 120 -1.57 -8.50 5.56
C SER A 120 -0.86 -9.80 5.15
N SER A 121 -0.66 -10.72 6.11
CA SER A 121 -0.10 -12.04 5.80
C SER A 121 -0.95 -12.83 4.79
N LYS A 122 -2.27 -12.62 4.78
CA LYS A 122 -3.19 -13.23 3.81
C LYS A 122 -2.93 -12.69 2.41
N ASP A 123 -2.85 -11.37 2.29
CA ASP A 123 -2.64 -10.72 0.99
C ASP A 123 -1.24 -10.99 0.47
N ALA A 124 -0.20 -10.97 1.33
CA ALA A 124 1.15 -11.33 0.95
C ALA A 124 1.23 -12.75 0.34
N LYS A 125 0.55 -13.72 0.95
CA LYS A 125 0.46 -15.09 0.39
C LYS A 125 -0.27 -15.12 -0.95
N ASN A 126 -1.35 -14.35 -1.12
CA ASN A 126 -2.08 -14.26 -2.37
C ASN A 126 -1.24 -13.62 -3.47
N TYR A 127 -0.58 -12.48 -3.17
CA TYR A 127 0.35 -11.84 -4.10
C TYR A 127 1.48 -12.79 -4.51
N ALA A 128 2.14 -13.45 -3.55
CA ALA A 128 3.22 -14.39 -3.84
C ALA A 128 2.76 -15.54 -4.76
N ARG A 129 1.56 -16.09 -4.52
CA ARG A 129 0.98 -17.14 -5.39
C ARG A 129 0.75 -16.64 -6.80
N VAL A 130 0.05 -15.51 -6.97
CA VAL A 130 -0.31 -14.97 -8.30
C VAL A 130 0.94 -14.53 -9.07
N PHE A 131 1.94 -13.95 -8.39
CA PHE A 131 3.22 -13.58 -8.98
C PHE A 131 4.01 -14.82 -9.45
N ALA A 132 4.02 -15.89 -8.66
CA ALA A 132 4.66 -17.15 -9.06
C ALA A 132 4.02 -17.77 -10.33
N GLU A 133 2.71 -17.65 -10.51
CA GLU A 133 2.01 -18.07 -11.74
C GLU A 133 2.47 -17.27 -12.97
N LYS A 134 3.01 -16.07 -12.79
CA LYS A 134 3.62 -15.22 -13.83
C LYS A 134 5.14 -15.31 -13.89
N HIS A 135 5.75 -16.26 -13.19
CA HIS A 135 7.19 -16.42 -13.06
C HIS A 135 7.91 -15.18 -12.45
N LEU A 136 7.22 -14.43 -11.58
CA LEU A 136 7.77 -13.30 -10.84
C LEU A 136 7.93 -13.64 -9.36
N HIS A 137 8.80 -12.91 -8.66
CA HIS A 137 9.01 -13.05 -7.22
C HIS A 137 8.48 -11.83 -6.47
N LEU A 138 7.79 -12.06 -5.34
CA LEU A 138 7.42 -11.01 -4.40
C LEU A 138 8.44 -10.97 -3.26
N SER A 139 8.99 -9.79 -2.96
CA SER A 139 9.86 -9.54 -1.82
C SER A 139 9.15 -8.65 -0.79
N LEU A 140 9.07 -9.13 0.46
CA LEU A 140 8.60 -8.36 1.59
C LEU A 140 9.77 -7.58 2.20
N VAL A 141 9.81 -6.27 1.99
CA VAL A 141 10.94 -5.41 2.30
C VAL A 141 10.67 -4.60 3.57
N ARG A 142 11.67 -4.48 4.46
CA ARG A 142 11.58 -3.67 5.69
C ARG A 142 12.25 -2.31 5.56
N GLN A 143 13.38 -2.23 4.85
CA GLN A 143 14.02 -0.96 4.53
C GLN A 143 13.34 -0.39 3.29
N THR A 144 12.48 0.58 3.46
CA THR A 144 11.52 1.00 2.45
C THR A 144 11.89 2.33 1.80
N PRO A 145 11.49 2.56 0.54
CA PRO A 145 11.82 3.81 -0.15
C PRO A 145 11.19 5.04 0.51
N GLU A 146 10.02 4.92 1.14
CA GLU A 146 9.38 6.04 1.84
C GLU A 146 10.23 6.60 2.99
N GLU A 147 11.12 5.79 3.58
CA GLU A 147 12.04 6.22 4.65
C GLU A 147 13.27 6.94 4.11
N THR A 148 13.66 6.67 2.86
CA THR A 148 14.90 7.14 2.28
C THR A 148 14.73 8.25 1.26
N ILE A 149 13.64 8.25 0.48
CA ILE A 149 13.45 9.21 -0.62
C ILE A 149 12.40 10.30 -0.33
N TRP A 150 11.58 10.15 0.72
CA TRP A 150 10.57 11.13 1.07
C TRP A 150 11.06 12.02 2.22
N GLU A 151 11.95 12.96 1.90
CA GLU A 151 12.59 13.86 2.88
C GLU A 151 11.59 14.72 3.67
N GLU A 152 10.51 15.17 3.01
CA GLU A 152 9.44 16.00 3.62
C GLU A 152 8.28 15.14 4.15
N ARG A 153 8.53 13.87 4.53
CA ARG A 153 7.51 12.98 5.06
C ARG A 153 6.87 13.58 6.29
N PRO A 154 5.52 13.74 6.34
CA PRO A 154 4.84 14.27 7.52
C PRO A 154 5.15 13.43 8.76
N GLU A 155 5.23 14.08 9.92
CA GLU A 155 5.33 13.36 11.19
C GLU A 155 4.07 12.52 11.43
N ARG A 156 4.25 11.38 12.10
CA ARG A 156 3.14 10.52 12.46
C ARG A 156 2.25 11.21 13.49
N THR A 157 0.95 11.23 13.24
CA THR A 157 -0.02 11.79 14.18
C THR A 157 -0.18 10.87 15.39
N GLU A 158 0.25 11.33 16.55
CA GLU A 158 0.01 10.65 17.83
C GLU A 158 -1.19 11.28 18.53
N LYS A 159 -2.24 10.47 18.75
CA LYS A 159 -3.43 10.89 19.50
C LYS A 159 -3.51 10.10 20.81
N PRO A 160 -3.78 10.77 21.94
CA PRO A 160 -3.95 10.07 23.21
C PRO A 160 -5.18 9.16 23.16
N ILE A 161 -5.08 8.00 23.81
CA ILE A 161 -6.22 7.14 24.07
C ILE A 161 -7.08 7.78 25.15
N PHE A 162 -8.39 7.84 24.95
CA PHE A 162 -9.33 8.35 25.93
C PHE A 162 -10.49 7.37 26.16
N ASP A 163 -11.03 7.37 27.38
CA ASP A 163 -12.22 6.60 27.68
C ASP A 163 -13.48 7.32 27.19
N HIS A 164 -14.34 6.57 26.52
CA HIS A 164 -15.63 7.08 26.06
C HIS A 164 -16.63 7.10 27.22
N THR A 165 -16.86 8.26 27.80
CA THR A 165 -17.64 8.44 29.04
C THR A 165 -19.17 8.32 28.88
N VAL A 166 -19.68 8.44 27.65
CA VAL A 166 -21.14 8.34 27.35
C VAL A 166 -21.61 6.92 27.01
N SER A 167 -20.78 5.91 27.25
CA SER A 167 -21.19 4.53 27.05
C SER A 167 -22.05 4.04 28.23
N PRO A 168 -23.17 3.29 28.00
CA PRO A 168 -23.99 2.68 29.05
C PRO A 168 -23.22 1.72 29.96
N ARG A 169 -22.10 1.16 29.47
CA ARG A 169 -21.17 0.32 30.24
C ARG A 169 -19.76 0.90 30.07
N ASN A 170 -19.03 1.00 31.18
CA ASN A 170 -17.63 1.38 31.15
C ASN A 170 -16.75 0.25 30.61
N ARG A 171 -15.47 0.53 30.39
CA ARG A 171 -14.49 -0.43 29.85
C ARG A 171 -14.40 -1.70 30.71
N GLU A 172 -14.34 -1.55 32.04
CA GLU A 172 -14.20 -2.69 32.97
C GLU A 172 -15.42 -3.63 32.90
N GLN A 173 -16.61 -3.07 32.88
CA GLN A 173 -17.85 -3.84 32.74
C GLN A 173 -17.92 -4.61 31.42
N LYS A 174 -17.45 -4.02 30.32
CA LYS A 174 -17.40 -4.67 29.01
C LYS A 174 -16.37 -5.82 29.02
N LEU A 175 -15.19 -5.59 29.57
CA LEU A 175 -14.14 -6.61 29.66
C LEU A 175 -14.56 -7.77 30.57
N THR A 176 -15.20 -7.50 31.72
CA THR A 176 -15.72 -8.53 32.63
C THR A 176 -16.74 -9.39 31.90
N ALA A 177 -17.73 -8.79 31.25
CA ALA A 177 -18.74 -9.53 30.50
C ALA A 177 -18.14 -10.39 29.39
N LEU A 178 -17.14 -9.86 28.64
CA LEU A 178 -16.43 -10.61 27.61
C LEU A 178 -15.69 -11.83 28.21
N ARG A 179 -14.96 -11.63 29.32
CA ARG A 179 -14.23 -12.71 29.99
C ARG A 179 -15.15 -13.82 30.52
N GLU A 180 -16.33 -13.44 30.97
CA GLU A 180 -17.35 -14.45 31.40
C GLU A 180 -17.81 -15.29 30.19
N VAL A 181 -18.04 -14.68 29.06
CA VAL A 181 -18.39 -15.39 27.81
C VAL A 181 -17.24 -16.31 27.36
N LEU A 182 -16.01 -15.80 27.29
CA LEU A 182 -14.84 -16.61 26.94
C LEU A 182 -14.69 -17.83 27.83
N LYS A 183 -14.78 -17.63 29.16
CA LYS A 183 -14.72 -18.73 30.15
C LYS A 183 -15.82 -19.76 29.93
N LYS A 184 -17.05 -19.31 29.63
CA LYS A 184 -18.19 -20.21 29.36
C LYS A 184 -18.00 -21.05 28.10
N GLU A 185 -17.40 -20.44 27.07
CA GLU A 185 -17.12 -21.10 25.78
C GLU A 185 -15.79 -21.89 25.79
N GLY A 186 -15.06 -21.92 26.90
CA GLY A 186 -13.77 -22.62 27.01
C GLY A 186 -12.66 -21.97 26.15
N ALA A 187 -12.76 -20.68 25.92
CA ALA A 187 -11.73 -19.89 25.20
C ALA A 187 -10.86 -19.13 26.21
N ASP A 188 -9.54 -19.15 25.98
CA ASP A 188 -8.53 -18.43 26.78
C ASP A 188 -8.40 -16.95 26.37
#